data_1aa5c7a50083aa13bb9bec8bc51bab4d
#
_entry.id   1aa5c7a50083aa13bb9bec8bc51bab4d
#
_cell.length_a   1.000
_cell.length_b   1.000
_cell.length_c   1.000
_cell.angle_alpha   90.00
_cell.angle_beta   90.00
_cell.angle_gamma   90.00
#
_symmetry.space_group_name_H-M   'P 1'
#
loop_
_entity.id
_entity.type
_entity.pdbx_description
1 polymer ?
#
loop_
_entity_poly.entity_id
_entity_poly.type
_entity_poly.pdbx_seq_one_letter_code
_entity_poly.pdbx_strand_id
1 'polypeptide(L)'
;MQYFSKKKLVLPEGYFVNSSQIPLAKEVNKLLANCGCETFPIKALNEAIKKSNFFFTIQNELKNKLYGFVRVTSDRALNANVWNLSALPGNNQKLYYSILLQVTLEKINREMPGCSISVQAPVSSFVSLEENGFILDPNGIRVMGYKL
;
A
#
# COMPACT_ATOMS: atom_id res chain seq x y z
N MET A 1 -28.04 -5.86 7.14
CA MET A 1 -26.64 -5.76 6.69
C MET A 1 -25.76 -6.48 7.70
N GLN A 2 -25.31 -7.69 7.38
CA GLN A 2 -24.40 -8.40 8.27
C GLN A 2 -23.01 -7.79 8.12
N TYR A 3 -22.57 -7.05 9.11
CA TYR A 3 -21.17 -6.72 9.29
C TYR A 3 -20.42 -8.01 9.61
N PHE A 4 -19.87 -8.68 8.60
CA PHE A 4 -18.85 -9.67 8.86
C PHE A 4 -17.68 -8.94 9.50
N SER A 5 -17.50 -9.11 10.78
CA SER A 5 -16.28 -8.73 11.49
C SER A 5 -15.12 -9.43 10.78
N LYS A 6 -14.39 -8.71 9.92
CA LYS A 6 -13.18 -9.25 9.31
C LYS A 6 -12.23 -9.59 10.45
N LYS A 7 -11.86 -10.87 10.53
CA LYS A 7 -10.88 -11.35 11.52
C LYS A 7 -9.65 -10.46 11.45
N LYS A 8 -9.27 -9.85 12.57
CA LYS A 8 -8.08 -9.00 12.64
C LYS A 8 -6.85 -9.87 12.30
N LEU A 9 -6.17 -9.52 11.22
CA LEU A 9 -4.95 -10.19 10.80
C LEU A 9 -3.81 -9.79 11.74
N VAL A 10 -2.91 -10.73 12.01
CA VAL A 10 -1.78 -10.54 12.93
C VAL A 10 -0.49 -10.87 12.20
N LEU A 11 0.49 -9.95 12.30
CA LEU A 11 1.84 -10.20 11.81
C LEU A 11 2.56 -11.25 12.65
N PRO A 12 3.52 -11.99 12.06
CA PRO A 12 4.40 -12.86 12.83
C PRO A 12 5.15 -12.08 13.92
N GLU A 13 5.61 -12.78 14.94
CA GLU A 13 6.41 -12.21 16.03
C GLU A 13 7.64 -11.45 15.47
N GLY A 14 7.93 -10.28 16.03
CA GLY A 14 9.03 -9.42 15.61
C GLY A 14 8.73 -8.52 14.42
N TYR A 15 7.56 -8.66 13.79
CA TYR A 15 7.12 -7.80 12.68
C TYR A 15 6.10 -6.77 13.18
N PHE A 16 6.17 -5.58 12.62
CA PHE A 16 5.26 -4.49 13.00
C PHE A 16 4.96 -3.56 11.82
N VAL A 17 3.84 -2.86 11.92
CA VAL A 17 3.45 -1.78 11.00
C VAL A 17 3.96 -0.46 11.57
N ASN A 18 4.61 0.34 10.73
CA ASN A 18 5.09 1.67 11.07
C ASN A 18 4.49 2.71 10.11
N SER A 19 4.07 3.85 10.64
CA SER A 19 3.53 4.98 9.87
C SER A 19 4.17 6.33 10.23
N SER A 20 5.11 6.35 11.15
CA SER A 20 5.72 7.58 11.67
C SER A 20 7.13 7.83 11.16
N GLN A 21 7.92 6.79 10.98
CA GLN A 21 9.30 6.90 10.48
C GLN A 21 9.33 6.77 8.97
N ILE A 22 9.79 7.81 8.30
CA ILE A 22 9.94 7.81 6.84
C ILE A 22 10.97 6.73 6.45
N PRO A 23 10.58 5.77 5.59
CA PRO A 23 11.50 4.73 5.14
C PRO A 23 12.57 5.30 4.21
N LEU A 24 13.71 4.65 4.16
CA LEU A 24 14.76 4.99 3.18
C LEU A 24 14.24 4.65 1.76
N ALA A 25 14.29 5.63 0.86
CA ALA A 25 13.87 5.46 -0.53
C ALA A 25 14.58 4.28 -1.23
N LYS A 26 15.85 4.07 -0.90
CA LYS A 26 16.64 2.92 -1.39
C LYS A 26 16.01 1.57 -0.98
N GLU A 27 15.50 1.45 0.24
CA GLU A 27 14.85 0.21 0.71
C GLU A 27 13.46 0.04 0.08
N VAL A 28 12.73 1.13 -0.12
CA VAL A 28 11.47 1.11 -0.88
C VAL A 28 11.70 0.64 -2.32
N ASN A 29 12.72 1.17 -3.00
CA ASN A 29 13.08 0.73 -4.35
C ASN A 29 13.47 -0.75 -4.43
N LYS A 30 14.18 -1.28 -3.44
CA LYS A 30 14.48 -2.72 -3.38
C LYS A 30 13.21 -3.55 -3.30
N LEU A 31 12.26 -3.13 -2.46
CA LEU A 31 10.98 -3.82 -2.33
C LEU A 31 10.18 -3.76 -3.62
N LEU A 32 10.10 -2.59 -4.26
CA LEU A 32 9.44 -2.41 -5.56
C LEU A 32 10.05 -3.31 -6.64
N ALA A 33 11.37 -3.34 -6.75
CA ALA A 33 12.09 -4.21 -7.69
C ALA A 33 11.78 -5.69 -7.45
N ASN A 34 11.75 -6.13 -6.19
CA ASN A 34 11.38 -7.50 -5.84
C ASN A 34 9.94 -7.88 -6.20
N CYS A 35 9.06 -6.89 -6.30
CA CYS A 35 7.67 -7.07 -6.75
C CYS A 35 7.49 -6.94 -8.27
N GLY A 36 8.57 -6.74 -9.02
CA GLY A 36 8.51 -6.48 -10.47
C GLY A 36 7.91 -5.12 -10.83
N CYS A 37 7.91 -4.18 -9.87
CA CYS A 37 7.43 -2.82 -10.07
C CYS A 37 8.55 -1.89 -10.56
N GLU A 38 8.15 -0.77 -11.14
CA GLU A 38 9.07 0.31 -11.50
C GLU A 38 9.76 0.88 -10.27
N THR A 39 11.03 1.21 -10.43
CA THR A 39 11.84 1.92 -9.43
C THR A 39 12.03 3.37 -9.83
N PHE A 40 12.39 4.21 -8.87
CA PHE A 40 12.42 5.65 -9.06
C PHE A 40 13.78 6.24 -8.65
N PRO A 41 14.15 7.42 -9.17
CA PRO A 41 15.29 8.17 -8.63
C PRO A 41 15.11 8.40 -7.13
N ILE A 42 16.14 8.14 -6.34
CA ILE A 42 16.12 8.19 -4.87
C ILE A 42 15.55 9.51 -4.33
N LYS A 43 16.02 10.63 -4.91
CA LYS A 43 15.56 11.97 -4.50
C LYS A 43 14.08 12.17 -4.76
N ALA A 44 13.59 11.76 -5.94
CA ALA A 44 12.18 11.90 -6.30
C ALA A 44 11.27 11.02 -5.42
N LEU A 45 11.66 9.77 -5.19
CA LEU A 45 10.90 8.87 -4.32
C LEU A 45 10.84 9.38 -2.88
N ASN A 46 11.95 9.86 -2.34
CA ASN A 46 12.01 10.43 -1.00
C ASN A 46 11.06 11.63 -0.85
N GLU A 47 11.05 12.53 -1.83
CA GLU A 47 10.13 13.67 -1.84
C GLU A 47 8.66 13.22 -1.97
N ALA A 48 8.37 12.24 -2.81
CA ALA A 48 7.03 11.69 -2.96
C ALA A 48 6.50 11.08 -1.64
N ILE A 49 7.33 10.34 -0.93
CA ILE A 49 6.96 9.76 0.38
C ILE A 49 6.67 10.86 1.39
N LYS A 50 7.54 11.87 1.49
CA LYS A 50 7.37 13.00 2.42
C LYS A 50 6.10 13.81 2.13
N LYS A 51 5.74 13.99 0.86
CA LYS A 51 4.56 14.74 0.43
C LYS A 51 3.27 13.93 0.42
N SER A 52 3.35 12.63 0.64
CA SER A 52 2.15 11.78 0.78
C SER A 52 1.35 12.18 2.02
N ASN A 53 0.03 12.00 1.97
CA ASN A 53 -0.82 12.25 3.12
C ASN A 53 -0.47 11.33 4.28
N PHE A 54 -0.17 10.08 3.97
CA PHE A 54 0.40 9.09 4.90
C PHE A 54 1.00 7.91 4.15
N PHE A 55 1.70 7.09 4.87
CA PHE A 55 2.27 5.82 4.41
C PHE A 55 2.23 4.77 5.53
N PHE A 56 2.36 3.52 5.15
CA PHE A 56 2.63 2.42 6.06
C PHE A 56 3.78 1.57 5.54
N THR A 57 4.58 1.07 6.47
CA THR A 57 5.59 0.06 6.20
C THR A 57 5.36 -1.16 7.08
N ILE A 58 5.80 -2.33 6.61
CA ILE A 58 5.97 -3.51 7.46
C ILE A 58 7.46 -3.73 7.63
N GLN A 59 7.90 -3.82 8.87
CA GLN A 59 9.29 -3.94 9.27
C GLN A 59 9.47 -5.11 10.25
N ASN A 60 10.71 -5.55 10.41
CA ASN A 60 11.10 -6.52 11.41
C ASN A 60 12.11 -5.89 12.37
N GLU A 61 11.95 -6.07 13.67
CA GLU A 61 12.79 -5.47 14.70
C GLU A 61 14.28 -5.81 14.57
N LEU A 62 14.59 -7.00 14.04
CA LEU A 62 15.97 -7.51 13.94
C LEU A 62 16.62 -7.27 12.58
N LYS A 63 15.86 -6.85 11.58
CA LYS A 63 16.35 -6.72 10.20
C LYS A 63 16.04 -5.33 9.66
N ASN A 64 17.05 -4.67 9.17
CA ASN A 64 16.92 -3.34 8.60
C ASN A 64 16.51 -3.40 7.12
N LYS A 65 15.31 -3.98 6.86
CA LYS A 65 14.70 -4.01 5.53
C LYS A 65 13.19 -3.89 5.61
N LEU A 66 12.57 -3.51 4.50
CA LEU A 66 11.11 -3.45 4.37
C LEU A 66 10.55 -4.78 3.87
N TYR A 67 9.44 -5.18 4.46
CA TYR A 67 8.62 -6.32 4.07
C TYR A 67 7.34 -5.91 3.37
N GLY A 68 6.91 -4.67 3.58
CA GLY A 68 5.76 -4.09 2.91
C GLY A 68 5.84 -2.58 2.91
N PHE A 69 5.20 -1.97 1.90
CA PHE A 69 5.09 -0.53 1.76
C PHE A 69 3.82 -0.14 1.02
N VAL A 70 3.26 0.99 1.40
CA VAL A 70 2.16 1.66 0.72
C VAL A 70 2.16 3.13 1.09
N ARG A 71 1.79 4.00 0.16
CA ARG A 71 1.57 5.42 0.43
C ARG A 71 0.25 5.88 -0.16
N VAL A 72 -0.34 6.93 0.39
CA VAL A 72 -1.62 7.48 -0.04
C VAL A 72 -1.50 8.97 -0.27
N THR A 73 -2.06 9.42 -1.38
CA THR A 73 -2.30 10.84 -1.68
C THR A 73 -3.79 11.10 -1.82
N SER A 74 -4.27 12.26 -1.43
CA SER A 74 -5.69 12.60 -1.47
C SER A 74 -5.90 14.10 -1.46
N ASP A 75 -6.97 14.54 -2.12
CA ASP A 75 -7.51 15.89 -1.96
C ASP A 75 -8.37 16.03 -0.67
N ARG A 76 -8.59 14.94 0.05
CA ARG A 76 -9.42 14.82 1.25
C ARG A 76 -10.90 15.16 1.04
N ALA A 77 -11.36 15.13 -0.20
CA ALA A 77 -12.73 15.49 -0.58
C ALA A 77 -13.35 14.45 -1.52
N LEU A 78 -12.74 14.21 -2.66
CA LEU A 78 -13.31 13.36 -3.71
C LEU A 78 -12.62 12.00 -3.84
N ASN A 79 -11.30 11.96 -3.71
CA ASN A 79 -10.58 10.72 -3.91
C ASN A 79 -9.37 10.54 -2.99
N ALA A 80 -9.03 9.29 -2.75
CA ALA A 80 -7.79 8.84 -2.16
C ALA A 80 -7.13 7.84 -3.12
N ASN A 81 -5.86 8.06 -3.41
CA ASN A 81 -5.10 7.22 -4.33
C ASN A 81 -4.03 6.44 -3.57
N VAL A 82 -4.08 5.13 -3.70
CA VAL A 82 -3.12 4.20 -3.11
C VAL A 82 -2.00 3.93 -4.12
N TRP A 83 -0.76 4.21 -3.72
CA TRP A 83 0.41 4.13 -4.57
C TRP A 83 1.46 3.18 -4.01
N ASN A 84 2.21 2.57 -4.92
CA ASN A 84 3.40 1.78 -4.60
C ASN A 84 3.13 0.64 -3.60
N LEU A 85 1.91 0.10 -3.59
CA LEU A 85 1.56 -1.08 -2.79
C LEU A 85 2.51 -2.22 -3.16
N SER A 86 3.28 -2.68 -2.20
CA SER A 86 4.29 -3.71 -2.41
C SER A 86 4.52 -4.54 -1.14
N ALA A 87 4.75 -5.82 -1.33
CA ALA A 87 5.02 -6.77 -0.25
C ALA A 87 6.09 -7.75 -0.69
N LEU A 88 7.05 -8.03 0.19
CA LEU A 88 8.16 -8.91 -0.11
C LEU A 88 7.66 -10.29 -0.57
N PRO A 89 8.09 -10.78 -1.75
CA PRO A 89 7.74 -12.13 -2.21
C PRO A 89 8.15 -13.19 -1.21
N GLY A 90 7.32 -14.22 -1.07
CA GLY A 90 7.51 -15.33 -0.16
C GLY A 90 6.20 -15.80 0.47
N ASN A 91 6.30 -16.68 1.45
CA ASN A 91 5.14 -17.35 2.08
C ASN A 91 4.17 -16.37 2.77
N ASN A 92 4.64 -15.21 3.21
CA ASN A 92 3.85 -14.20 3.91
C ASN A 92 3.43 -13.02 3.03
N GLN A 93 3.70 -13.03 1.73
CA GLN A 93 3.39 -11.91 0.84
C GLN A 93 1.91 -11.54 0.88
N LYS A 94 1.02 -12.52 0.78
CA LYS A 94 -0.43 -12.29 0.85
C LYS A 94 -0.84 -11.67 2.19
N LEU A 95 -0.28 -12.15 3.29
CA LEU A 95 -0.53 -11.58 4.62
C LEU A 95 -0.10 -10.12 4.70
N TYR A 96 1.08 -9.80 4.19
CA TYR A 96 1.58 -8.42 4.17
C TYR A 96 0.69 -7.49 3.36
N TYR A 97 0.27 -7.89 2.16
CA TYR A 97 -0.70 -7.12 1.37
C TYR A 97 -2.01 -6.90 2.12
N SER A 98 -2.55 -7.96 2.71
CA SER A 98 -3.82 -7.87 3.42
C SER A 98 -3.76 -6.95 4.64
N ILE A 99 -2.67 -6.97 5.39
CA ILE A 99 -2.47 -6.06 6.53
C ILE A 99 -2.31 -4.62 6.07
N LEU A 100 -1.47 -4.37 5.04
CA LEU A 100 -1.31 -3.02 4.49
C LEU A 100 -2.64 -2.45 4.00
N LEU A 101 -3.45 -3.25 3.32
CA LEU A 101 -4.77 -2.83 2.84
C LEU A 101 -5.73 -2.55 4.00
N GLN A 102 -5.77 -3.38 5.03
CA GLN A 102 -6.63 -3.15 6.19
C GLN A 102 -6.29 -1.82 6.88
N VAL A 103 -5.03 -1.60 7.24
CA VAL A 103 -4.64 -0.36 7.94
C VAL A 103 -4.82 0.88 7.06
N THR A 104 -4.59 0.74 5.75
CA THR A 104 -4.78 1.82 4.79
C THR A 104 -6.25 2.20 4.66
N LEU A 105 -7.13 1.23 4.45
CA LEU A 105 -8.57 1.45 4.31
C LEU A 105 -9.20 1.99 5.60
N GLU A 106 -8.80 1.46 6.76
CA GLU A 106 -9.24 1.98 8.05
C GLU A 106 -8.87 3.45 8.24
N LYS A 107 -7.64 3.82 7.88
CA LYS A 107 -7.19 5.22 7.98
C LYS A 107 -7.90 6.13 6.99
N ILE A 108 -8.08 5.71 5.73
CA ILE A 108 -8.84 6.48 4.73
C ILE A 108 -10.29 6.69 5.21
N ASN A 109 -10.96 5.64 5.65
CA ASN A 109 -12.35 5.73 6.10
C ASN A 109 -12.52 6.66 7.31
N ARG A 110 -11.53 6.69 8.20
CA ARG A 110 -11.55 7.55 9.38
C ARG A 110 -11.24 9.02 9.07
N GLU A 111 -10.24 9.26 8.22
CA GLU A 111 -9.69 10.62 7.99
C GLU A 111 -10.18 11.28 6.71
N MET A 112 -10.68 10.49 5.77
CA MET A 112 -11.11 10.92 4.44
C MET A 112 -12.47 10.29 4.07
N PRO A 113 -13.49 10.43 4.93
CA PRO A 113 -14.77 9.77 4.72
C PRO A 113 -15.42 10.25 3.42
N GLY A 114 -16.00 9.32 2.66
CA GLY A 114 -16.68 9.62 1.40
C GLY A 114 -15.80 9.72 0.17
N CYS A 115 -14.48 9.68 0.31
CA CYS A 115 -13.57 9.61 -0.85
C CYS A 115 -13.72 8.29 -1.60
N SER A 116 -13.72 8.35 -2.93
CA SER A 116 -13.48 7.17 -3.75
C SER A 116 -12.02 6.71 -3.57
N ILE A 117 -11.78 5.42 -3.60
CA ILE A 117 -10.43 4.86 -3.41
C ILE A 117 -10.00 4.16 -4.68
N SER A 118 -8.86 4.55 -5.22
CA SER A 118 -8.23 3.90 -6.38
C SER A 118 -6.84 3.40 -6.04
N VAL A 119 -6.39 2.38 -6.75
CA VAL A 119 -5.07 1.77 -6.55
C VAL A 119 -4.44 1.40 -7.89
N GLN A 120 -3.15 1.68 -8.04
CA GLN A 120 -2.29 1.06 -9.03
C GLN A 120 -1.40 0.06 -8.31
N ALA A 121 -1.48 -1.21 -8.67
CA ALA A 121 -0.88 -2.27 -7.87
C ALA A 121 -0.31 -3.39 -8.75
N PRO A 122 0.72 -4.10 -8.27
CA PRO A 122 1.25 -5.26 -8.97
C PRO A 122 0.23 -6.41 -8.96
N VAL A 123 0.30 -7.27 -9.98
CA VAL A 123 -0.60 -8.43 -10.13
C VAL A 123 -0.60 -9.32 -8.88
N SER A 124 0.54 -9.45 -8.20
CA SER A 124 0.67 -10.23 -6.96
C SER A 124 -0.25 -9.77 -5.82
N SER A 125 -0.74 -8.53 -5.87
CA SER A 125 -1.66 -7.97 -4.87
C SER A 125 -3.14 -8.15 -5.21
N PHE A 126 -3.49 -8.59 -6.42
CA PHE A 126 -4.88 -8.58 -6.90
C PHE A 126 -5.83 -9.39 -6.05
N VAL A 127 -5.45 -10.60 -5.63
CA VAL A 127 -6.28 -11.43 -4.75
C VAL A 127 -6.59 -10.71 -3.44
N SER A 128 -5.57 -10.10 -2.82
CA SER A 128 -5.75 -9.34 -1.58
C SER A 128 -6.60 -8.09 -1.78
N LEU A 129 -6.49 -7.42 -2.92
CA LEU A 129 -7.32 -6.27 -3.27
C LEU A 129 -8.78 -6.67 -3.44
N GLU A 130 -9.06 -7.73 -4.20
CA GLU A 130 -10.43 -8.25 -4.40
C GLU A 130 -11.07 -8.69 -3.08
N GLU A 131 -10.34 -9.39 -2.23
CA GLU A 131 -10.78 -9.79 -0.88
C GLU A 131 -11.10 -8.58 0.03
N ASN A 132 -10.53 -7.42 -0.28
CA ASN A 132 -10.80 -6.15 0.43
C ASN A 132 -11.79 -5.25 -0.29
N GLY A 133 -12.50 -5.75 -1.31
CA GLY A 133 -13.61 -5.06 -1.96
C GLY A 133 -13.22 -4.20 -3.15
N PHE A 134 -11.97 -4.26 -3.62
CA PHE A 134 -11.59 -3.61 -4.87
C PHE A 134 -12.10 -4.39 -6.07
N ILE A 135 -12.46 -3.68 -7.11
CA ILE A 135 -12.97 -4.22 -8.38
C ILE A 135 -12.01 -3.77 -9.48
N LEU A 136 -11.60 -4.72 -10.32
CA LEU A 136 -10.80 -4.40 -11.49
C LEU A 136 -11.67 -3.65 -12.50
N ASP A 137 -11.19 -2.50 -12.94
CA ASP A 137 -11.82 -1.69 -13.97
C ASP A 137 -13.30 -1.38 -13.73
N PRO A 138 -13.66 -0.73 -12.60
CA PRO A 138 -15.04 -0.46 -12.28
C PRO A 138 -15.69 0.46 -13.32
N ASN A 139 -16.85 0.05 -13.87
CA ASN A 139 -17.61 0.84 -14.86
C ASN A 139 -16.84 1.22 -16.13
N GLY A 140 -15.84 0.43 -16.53
CA GLY A 140 -15.06 0.70 -17.73
C GLY A 140 -14.07 1.85 -17.62
N ILE A 141 -13.76 2.30 -16.41
CA ILE A 141 -12.72 3.32 -16.17
C ILE A 141 -11.34 2.70 -16.42
N ARG A 142 -10.58 3.30 -17.34
CA ARG A 142 -9.23 2.88 -17.69
C ARG A 142 -8.20 3.89 -17.20
N VAL A 143 -7.09 3.38 -16.70
CA VAL A 143 -5.91 4.20 -16.46
C VAL A 143 -5.07 4.25 -17.73
N MET A 144 -4.71 5.45 -18.15
CA MET A 144 -3.84 5.67 -19.31
C MET A 144 -2.59 6.43 -18.88
N GLY A 145 -1.42 5.93 -19.27
CA GLY A 145 -0.16 6.58 -19.00
C GLY A 145 0.27 7.49 -20.14
N TYR A 146 0.83 8.64 -19.81
CA TYR A 146 1.51 9.50 -20.77
C TYR A 146 2.99 9.13 -20.80
N LYS A 147 3.52 8.87 -21.98
CA LYS A 147 4.95 8.60 -22.17
C LYS A 147 5.71 9.92 -22.24
N LEU A 148 6.63 10.12 -21.30
CA LEU A 148 7.56 11.24 -21.26
C LEU A 148 8.80 10.97 -22.13
#